data_de8b08ea3ae6ba7bb44d7532a88c5a5f
#
_entry.id   de8b08ea3ae6ba7bb44d7532a88c5a5f
#
_cell.length_a   1.000
_cell.length_b   1.000
_cell.length_c   1.000
_cell.angle_alpha   90.00
_cell.angle_beta   90.00
_cell.angle_gamma   90.00
#
_symmetry.space_group_name_H-M   'P 1'
#
loop_
_entity.id
_entity.type
_entity.pdbx_description
1 polymer ?
#
loop_
_entity_poly.entity_id
_entity_poly.type
_entity_poly.pdbx_seq_one_letter_code
_entity_poly.pdbx_strand_id
1 'polypeptide(L)'
;MLPWTDLHYRGLDRLADQLPATLLLIDPQRGNADDMAQAIIARALCLEAGERPCGHCKACHLLAQGTHPDTASYFEPCKIEDIRDISETLQKTPAIGALRITYLGAIDSYNPYALNALLKTLEEPPQHSRFILSATNRRAVKATILSRSHVVTLPQPSAEQAQAWLIDVHQFSAEQAAASLALHHGNPHQALAHPDAPDPLAHIDLLIAYLRQPQRATAYLHHLDRLKDSDLNDYLQSQLEAIISCRQLNNSEPRLHQYQSDLQALDLNRLHTLYARLSELRRPERQQIGQTLHIKALLLETCDKRNLEL
;
A
#
# COMPACT_ATOMS: atom_id res chain seq x y z
N MET A 1 12.49 -11.26 -6.17
CA MET A 1 11.12 -11.72 -6.42
C MET A 1 10.49 -12.10 -5.09
N LEU A 2 9.28 -11.68 -4.83
CA LEU A 2 8.63 -11.89 -3.54
C LEU A 2 8.13 -13.33 -3.42
N PRO A 3 8.41 -14.07 -2.35
CA PRO A 3 8.08 -15.50 -2.26
C PRO A 3 6.59 -15.83 -2.41
N TRP A 4 5.70 -14.91 -2.01
CA TRP A 4 4.25 -15.08 -2.11
C TRP A 4 3.68 -14.77 -3.50
N THR A 5 4.46 -14.18 -4.41
CA THR A 5 4.05 -13.95 -5.79
C THR A 5 4.32 -15.15 -6.68
N ASP A 6 5.17 -16.07 -6.27
CA ASP A 6 5.62 -17.22 -7.07
C ASP A 6 4.48 -18.19 -7.45
N LEU A 7 3.54 -18.43 -6.53
CA LEU A 7 2.36 -19.30 -6.79
C LEU A 7 1.36 -18.67 -7.78
N HIS A 8 1.30 -17.33 -7.85
CA HIS A 8 0.48 -16.59 -8.81
C HIS A 8 1.18 -16.36 -10.14
N TYR A 9 2.49 -16.53 -10.20
CA TYR A 9 3.32 -16.30 -11.38
C TYR A 9 2.92 -17.19 -12.56
N ARG A 10 2.48 -18.42 -12.30
CA ARG A 10 1.99 -19.32 -13.36
C ARG A 10 0.71 -18.83 -14.05
N GLY A 11 -0.13 -18.08 -13.35
CA GLY A 11 -1.30 -17.40 -13.94
C GLY A 11 -0.92 -16.14 -14.71
N LEU A 12 0.09 -15.41 -14.21
CA LEU A 12 0.62 -14.21 -14.84
C LEU A 12 1.46 -14.49 -16.07
N ASP A 13 2.05 -15.67 -16.18
CA ASP A 13 2.69 -16.13 -17.40
C ASP A 13 1.73 -16.11 -18.59
N ARG A 14 0.54 -16.66 -18.40
CA ARG A 14 -0.52 -16.63 -19.43
C ARG A 14 -1.01 -15.21 -19.69
N LEU A 15 -1.11 -14.41 -18.65
CA LEU A 15 -1.53 -13.02 -18.75
C LEU A 15 -0.51 -12.17 -19.52
N ALA A 16 0.79 -12.35 -19.30
CA ALA A 16 1.84 -11.64 -20.01
C ALA A 16 1.93 -12.09 -21.49
N ASP A 17 1.63 -13.35 -21.78
CA ASP A 17 1.59 -13.90 -23.14
C ASP A 17 0.39 -13.37 -23.94
N GLN A 18 -0.72 -13.05 -23.26
CA GLN A 18 -1.95 -12.52 -23.83
C GLN A 18 -2.39 -11.26 -23.06
N LEU A 19 -1.46 -10.28 -22.95
CA LEU A 19 -1.71 -9.08 -22.17
C LEU A 19 -2.95 -8.33 -22.71
N PRO A 20 -3.99 -8.12 -21.89
CA PRO A 20 -5.18 -7.39 -22.29
C PRO A 20 -4.82 -5.93 -22.62
N ALA A 21 -5.70 -5.23 -23.36
CA ALA A 21 -5.48 -3.81 -23.68
C ALA A 21 -5.23 -2.98 -22.41
N THR A 22 -5.98 -3.29 -21.34
CA THR A 22 -5.78 -2.68 -20.01
C THR A 22 -5.84 -3.75 -18.93
N LEU A 23 -4.77 -3.85 -18.16
CA LEU A 23 -4.67 -4.67 -16.95
C LEU A 23 -4.71 -3.76 -15.73
N LEU A 24 -5.56 -4.04 -14.75
CA LEU A 24 -5.60 -3.33 -13.46
C LEU A 24 -5.20 -4.27 -12.32
N LEU A 25 -4.10 -3.97 -11.69
CA LEU A 25 -3.60 -4.67 -10.51
C LEU A 25 -4.16 -4.00 -9.25
N ILE A 26 -4.90 -4.74 -8.45
CA ILE A 26 -5.35 -4.26 -7.12
C ILE A 26 -4.36 -4.80 -6.08
N ASP A 27 -3.65 -3.87 -5.45
CA ASP A 27 -2.65 -4.16 -4.42
C ASP A 27 -2.99 -3.42 -3.11
N PRO A 28 -3.71 -4.06 -2.19
CA PRO A 28 -4.16 -3.42 -0.95
C PRO A 28 -3.03 -2.93 -0.05
N GLN A 29 -1.86 -3.53 -0.11
CA GLN A 29 -0.70 -3.19 0.74
C GLN A 29 0.30 -2.22 0.11
N ARG A 30 0.15 -1.85 -1.17
CA ARG A 30 1.10 -0.98 -1.90
C ARG A 30 2.55 -1.45 -1.81
N GLY A 31 3.00 -2.24 -2.75
CA GLY A 31 4.40 -2.66 -2.81
C GLY A 31 4.63 -3.82 -3.77
N ASN A 32 3.59 -4.62 -4.03
CA ASN A 32 3.71 -5.75 -4.94
C ASN A 32 3.37 -5.37 -6.39
N ALA A 33 2.53 -4.34 -6.61
CA ALA A 33 2.04 -3.99 -7.94
C ALA A 33 3.14 -3.46 -8.85
N ASP A 34 4.08 -2.69 -8.33
CA ASP A 34 5.19 -2.12 -9.10
C ASP A 34 6.12 -3.21 -9.60
N ASP A 35 6.58 -4.10 -8.72
CA ASP A 35 7.42 -5.24 -9.05
C ASP A 35 6.71 -6.19 -10.02
N MET A 36 5.41 -6.43 -9.80
CA MET A 36 4.60 -7.27 -10.64
C MET A 36 4.43 -6.68 -12.04
N ALA A 37 4.17 -5.39 -12.15
CA ALA A 37 4.07 -4.69 -13.42
C ALA A 37 5.39 -4.78 -14.20
N GLN A 38 6.53 -4.57 -13.54
CA GLN A 38 7.85 -4.69 -14.16
C GLN A 38 8.12 -6.12 -14.64
N ALA A 39 7.74 -7.14 -13.87
CA ALA A 39 7.88 -8.53 -14.27
C ALA A 39 7.02 -8.88 -15.50
N ILE A 40 5.76 -8.40 -15.53
CA ILE A 40 4.86 -8.57 -16.68
C ILE A 40 5.44 -7.87 -17.93
N ILE A 41 5.93 -6.64 -17.79
CA ILE A 41 6.56 -5.88 -18.87
C ILE A 41 7.78 -6.63 -19.43
N ALA A 42 8.67 -7.09 -18.55
CA ALA A 42 9.87 -7.79 -18.94
C ALA A 42 9.57 -9.08 -19.72
N ARG A 43 8.54 -9.82 -19.28
CA ARG A 43 8.09 -11.02 -19.96
C ARG A 43 7.43 -10.71 -21.31
N ALA A 44 6.52 -9.75 -21.35
CA ALA A 44 5.75 -9.42 -22.55
C ALA A 44 6.60 -8.78 -23.67
N LEU A 45 7.66 -8.04 -23.32
CA LEU A 45 8.57 -7.41 -24.28
C LEU A 45 9.77 -8.29 -24.64
N CYS A 46 9.97 -9.44 -23.98
CA CYS A 46 11.04 -10.37 -24.35
C CYS A 46 10.85 -10.89 -25.77
N LEU A 47 11.93 -10.87 -26.56
CA LEU A 47 11.91 -11.26 -27.97
C LEU A 47 12.05 -12.79 -28.19
N GLU A 48 12.45 -13.53 -27.17
CA GLU A 48 12.68 -14.96 -27.27
C GLU A 48 11.40 -15.77 -26.97
N ALA A 49 11.25 -16.92 -27.60
CA ALA A 49 10.09 -17.81 -27.52
C ALA A 49 10.26 -18.92 -26.47
N GLY A 50 11.11 -18.78 -25.51
CA GLY A 50 11.34 -19.78 -24.45
C GLY A 50 10.89 -19.30 -23.09
N GLU A 51 11.71 -19.61 -22.09
CA GLU A 51 11.58 -19.07 -20.76
C GLU A 51 11.79 -17.55 -20.78
N ARG A 52 10.81 -16.79 -20.33
CA ARG A 52 10.80 -15.32 -20.38
C ARG A 52 10.64 -14.71 -18.99
N PRO A 53 11.34 -13.59 -18.69
CA PRO A 53 12.33 -12.90 -19.54
C PRO A 53 13.64 -13.71 -19.66
N CYS A 54 14.20 -13.81 -20.86
CA CYS A 54 15.40 -14.60 -21.11
C CYS A 54 16.70 -13.96 -20.55
N GLY A 55 16.69 -12.70 -20.21
CA GLY A 55 17.83 -11.96 -19.65
C GLY A 55 18.94 -11.55 -20.66
N HIS A 56 18.97 -12.11 -21.87
CA HIS A 56 20.06 -11.91 -22.82
C HIS A 56 19.67 -11.29 -24.17
N CYS A 57 18.39 -11.21 -24.51
CA CYS A 57 17.98 -10.54 -25.75
C CYS A 57 18.08 -9.02 -25.64
N LYS A 58 18.04 -8.33 -26.78
CA LYS A 58 18.13 -6.85 -26.85
C LYS A 58 17.10 -6.16 -25.97
N ALA A 59 15.84 -6.64 -25.97
CA ALA A 59 14.78 -6.06 -25.14
C ALA A 59 15.07 -6.22 -23.65
N CYS A 60 15.50 -7.42 -23.20
CA CYS A 60 15.85 -7.64 -21.79
C CYS A 60 17.03 -6.77 -21.33
N HIS A 61 18.07 -6.59 -22.17
CA HIS A 61 19.17 -5.68 -21.84
C HIS A 61 18.73 -4.22 -21.71
N LEU A 62 17.89 -3.73 -22.62
CA LEU A 62 17.38 -2.35 -22.56
C LEU A 62 16.45 -2.13 -21.37
N LEU A 63 15.64 -3.13 -21.01
CA LEU A 63 14.80 -3.08 -19.81
C LEU A 63 15.64 -3.02 -18.54
N ALA A 64 16.70 -3.85 -18.43
CA ALA A 64 17.60 -3.84 -17.29
C ALA A 64 18.33 -2.49 -17.13
N GLN A 65 18.57 -1.79 -18.24
CA GLN A 65 19.18 -0.44 -18.25
C GLN A 65 18.14 0.69 -18.07
N GLY A 66 16.84 0.39 -18.00
CA GLY A 66 15.78 1.39 -17.94
C GLY A 66 15.61 2.25 -19.20
N THR A 67 16.14 1.79 -20.36
CA THR A 67 16.21 2.56 -21.62
C THR A 67 15.41 1.95 -22.77
N HIS A 68 14.49 1.01 -22.47
CA HIS A 68 13.67 0.38 -23.50
C HIS A 68 12.66 1.39 -24.11
N PRO A 69 12.67 1.62 -25.45
CA PRO A 69 11.88 2.69 -26.08
C PRO A 69 10.37 2.43 -26.09
N ASP A 70 9.94 1.18 -25.90
CA ASP A 70 8.54 0.78 -25.99
C ASP A 70 7.92 0.53 -24.62
N THR A 71 8.52 1.00 -23.54
CA THR A 71 7.90 1.01 -22.23
C THR A 71 8.18 2.30 -21.48
N ALA A 72 7.22 2.70 -20.67
CA ALA A 72 7.32 3.80 -19.72
C ALA A 72 6.61 3.39 -18.43
N SER A 73 7.23 3.66 -17.29
CA SER A 73 6.68 3.34 -15.97
C SER A 73 6.63 4.59 -15.12
N TYR A 74 5.44 4.89 -14.62
CA TYR A 74 5.15 6.02 -13.74
C TYR A 74 4.64 5.45 -12.42
N PHE A 75 5.48 5.50 -11.41
CA PHE A 75 5.17 4.95 -10.08
C PHE A 75 4.34 5.93 -9.23
N GLU A 76 4.51 7.22 -9.50
CA GLU A 76 3.80 8.30 -8.83
C GLU A 76 2.65 8.84 -9.72
N PRO A 77 1.65 9.50 -9.13
CA PRO A 77 0.54 10.07 -9.86
C PRO A 77 0.98 11.08 -10.92
N CYS A 78 0.60 10.83 -12.18
CA CYS A 78 0.86 11.72 -13.31
C CYS A 78 -0.01 12.96 -13.28
N LYS A 79 0.52 14.08 -13.80
CA LYS A 79 -0.24 15.27 -14.11
C LYS A 79 -1.00 15.08 -15.43
N ILE A 80 -1.92 16.01 -15.74
CA ILE A 80 -2.72 15.93 -16.96
C ILE A 80 -1.85 16.06 -18.23
N GLU A 81 -0.78 16.84 -18.16
CA GLU A 81 0.20 17.02 -19.25
C GLU A 81 0.90 15.69 -19.54
N ASP A 82 1.37 14.98 -18.50
CA ASP A 82 2.02 13.68 -18.63
C ASP A 82 1.11 12.65 -19.31
N ILE A 83 -0.19 12.63 -18.94
CA ILE A 83 -1.19 11.73 -19.54
C ILE A 83 -1.39 12.03 -21.03
N ARG A 84 -1.35 13.30 -21.44
CA ARG A 84 -1.44 13.68 -22.84
C ARG A 84 -0.23 13.22 -23.64
N ASP A 85 0.98 13.44 -23.12
CA ASP A 85 2.24 13.00 -23.73
C ASP A 85 2.31 11.46 -23.85
N ILE A 86 1.83 10.75 -22.83
CA ILE A 86 1.68 9.30 -22.86
C ILE A 86 0.72 8.90 -24.00
N SER A 87 -0.44 9.54 -24.08
CA SER A 87 -1.44 9.25 -25.11
C SER A 87 -0.92 9.46 -26.53
N GLU A 88 -0.14 10.53 -26.77
CA GLU A 88 0.52 10.78 -28.05
C GLU A 88 1.60 9.74 -28.35
N THR A 89 2.38 9.36 -27.34
CA THR A 89 3.45 8.37 -27.50
C THR A 89 2.91 6.99 -27.85
N LEU A 90 1.76 6.62 -27.29
CA LEU A 90 1.10 5.34 -27.55
C LEU A 90 0.56 5.20 -28.98
N GLN A 91 0.33 6.30 -29.71
CA GLN A 91 -0.05 6.26 -31.12
C GLN A 91 1.11 5.87 -32.05
N LYS A 92 2.36 5.96 -31.57
CA LYS A 92 3.55 5.63 -32.38
C LYS A 92 3.73 4.11 -32.43
N THR A 93 4.16 3.60 -33.58
CA THR A 93 4.52 2.18 -33.77
C THR A 93 5.64 1.80 -32.79
N PRO A 94 5.62 0.60 -32.19
CA PRO A 94 6.72 0.11 -31.37
C PRO A 94 8.05 0.09 -32.14
N ALA A 95 9.14 0.45 -31.48
CA ALA A 95 10.47 0.46 -32.06
C ALA A 95 11.15 -0.93 -32.02
N ILE A 96 10.78 -1.76 -31.04
CA ILE A 96 11.34 -3.11 -30.81
C ILE A 96 10.15 -4.04 -30.49
N GLY A 97 10.00 -5.12 -31.26
CA GLY A 97 8.91 -6.08 -31.03
C GLY A 97 7.53 -5.59 -31.45
N ALA A 98 6.49 -6.15 -30.86
CA ALA A 98 5.09 -5.96 -31.28
C ALA A 98 4.25 -5.08 -30.36
N LEU A 99 4.70 -4.80 -29.16
CA LEU A 99 3.91 -4.12 -28.13
C LEU A 99 4.64 -2.90 -27.57
N ARG A 100 3.85 -1.91 -27.21
CA ARG A 100 4.21 -0.78 -26.35
C ARG A 100 3.42 -0.87 -25.06
N ILE A 101 4.11 -0.83 -23.91
CA ILE A 101 3.46 -1.02 -22.60
C ILE A 101 3.74 0.18 -21.71
N THR A 102 2.67 0.75 -21.14
CA THR A 102 2.77 1.83 -20.17
C THR A 102 2.22 1.38 -18.83
N TYR A 103 3.02 1.53 -17.79
CA TYR A 103 2.61 1.33 -16.41
C TYR A 103 2.25 2.66 -15.74
N LEU A 104 1.09 2.71 -15.12
CA LEU A 104 0.61 3.85 -14.32
C LEU A 104 0.25 3.36 -12.92
N GLY A 105 1.10 3.66 -11.95
CA GLY A 105 0.93 3.29 -10.54
C GLY A 105 -0.10 4.17 -9.85
N ALA A 106 -0.70 3.64 -8.78
CA ALA A 106 -1.55 4.35 -7.81
C ALA A 106 -2.64 5.23 -8.44
N ILE A 107 -3.37 4.72 -9.46
CA ILE A 107 -4.40 5.51 -10.18
C ILE A 107 -5.53 6.02 -9.27
N ASP A 108 -5.76 5.40 -8.13
CA ASP A 108 -6.69 5.84 -7.09
C ASP A 108 -6.23 7.12 -6.37
N SER A 109 -4.98 7.53 -6.57
CA SER A 109 -4.40 8.79 -6.07
C SER A 109 -4.34 9.91 -7.12
N TYR A 110 -4.74 9.64 -8.37
CA TYR A 110 -4.71 10.65 -9.44
C TYR A 110 -5.83 11.67 -9.28
N ASN A 111 -5.54 12.89 -9.68
CA ASN A 111 -6.58 13.89 -9.70
C ASN A 111 -7.67 13.56 -10.76
N PRO A 112 -8.93 13.97 -10.55
CA PRO A 112 -10.04 13.64 -11.47
C PRO A 112 -9.82 14.09 -12.92
N TYR A 113 -9.09 15.17 -13.17
CA TYR A 113 -8.83 15.68 -14.52
C TYR A 113 -7.83 14.79 -15.27
N ALA A 114 -6.76 14.34 -14.61
CA ALA A 114 -5.80 13.39 -15.17
C ALA A 114 -6.48 12.05 -15.49
N LEU A 115 -7.31 11.52 -14.56
CA LEU A 115 -8.09 10.31 -14.81
C LEU A 115 -9.05 10.45 -16.02
N ASN A 116 -9.72 11.60 -16.17
CA ASN A 116 -10.62 11.81 -17.29
C ASN A 116 -9.86 11.89 -18.63
N ALA A 117 -8.66 12.48 -18.64
CA ALA A 117 -7.81 12.48 -19.84
C ALA A 117 -7.39 11.05 -20.24
N LEU A 118 -7.08 10.19 -19.25
CA LEU A 118 -6.71 8.80 -19.46
C LEU A 118 -7.86 7.97 -20.04
N LEU A 119 -9.12 8.22 -19.63
CA LEU A 119 -10.29 7.44 -20.07
C LEU A 119 -10.42 7.40 -21.58
N LYS A 120 -10.17 8.50 -22.29
CA LYS A 120 -10.26 8.55 -23.75
C LYS A 120 -9.33 7.54 -24.43
N THR A 121 -8.10 7.41 -23.92
CA THR A 121 -7.12 6.46 -24.46
C THR A 121 -7.42 5.01 -24.04
N LEU A 122 -8.04 4.82 -22.85
CA LEU A 122 -8.48 3.48 -22.41
C LEU A 122 -9.72 2.98 -23.15
N GLU A 123 -10.54 3.88 -23.73
CA GLU A 123 -11.72 3.52 -24.53
C GLU A 123 -11.31 2.97 -25.90
N GLU A 124 -10.34 3.61 -26.55
CA GLU A 124 -9.87 3.24 -27.88
C GLU A 124 -8.33 3.11 -27.87
N PRO A 125 -7.77 2.08 -27.18
CA PRO A 125 -6.34 1.91 -27.13
C PRO A 125 -5.80 1.47 -28.51
N PRO A 126 -4.66 2.01 -28.97
CA PRO A 126 -4.03 1.53 -30.19
C PRO A 126 -3.72 0.02 -30.11
N GLN A 127 -3.86 -0.69 -31.23
CA GLN A 127 -3.74 -2.16 -31.26
C GLN A 127 -2.45 -2.71 -30.63
N HIS A 128 -1.34 -2.01 -30.80
CA HIS A 128 -0.02 -2.36 -30.26
C HIS A 128 0.26 -1.83 -28.85
N SER A 129 -0.68 -1.10 -28.27
CA SER A 129 -0.49 -0.49 -26.94
C SER A 129 -1.19 -1.27 -25.86
N ARG A 130 -0.56 -1.34 -24.69
CA ARG A 130 -1.11 -1.97 -23.48
C ARG A 130 -0.90 -1.05 -22.29
N PHE A 131 -1.89 -1.02 -21.42
CA PHE A 131 -1.81 -0.37 -20.13
C PHE A 131 -1.72 -1.40 -19.00
N ILE A 132 -0.83 -1.17 -18.07
CA ILE A 132 -0.86 -1.81 -16.75
C ILE A 132 -1.12 -0.70 -15.75
N LEU A 133 -2.17 -0.82 -14.99
CA LEU A 133 -2.59 0.15 -13.98
C LEU A 133 -2.46 -0.50 -12.60
N SER A 134 -2.21 0.28 -11.55
CA SER A 134 -2.37 -0.22 -10.18
C SER A 134 -3.26 0.68 -9.33
N ALA A 135 -3.90 0.08 -8.34
CA ALA A 135 -4.68 0.79 -7.32
C ALA A 135 -4.67 -0.01 -6.02
N THR A 136 -4.86 0.66 -4.90
CA THR A 136 -4.93 -0.02 -3.60
C THR A 136 -6.28 -0.66 -3.33
N ASN A 137 -7.36 -0.05 -3.83
CA ASN A 137 -8.70 -0.50 -3.55
C ASN A 137 -9.58 -0.41 -4.81
N ARG A 138 -10.21 -1.55 -5.15
CA ARG A 138 -11.15 -1.61 -6.27
C ARG A 138 -12.29 -0.58 -6.14
N ARG A 139 -12.76 -0.28 -4.93
CA ARG A 139 -13.84 0.68 -4.69
C ARG A 139 -13.43 2.13 -4.94
N ALA A 140 -12.14 2.45 -4.85
CA ALA A 140 -11.61 3.78 -5.13
C ALA A 140 -11.44 4.04 -6.63
N VAL A 141 -11.45 2.99 -7.47
CA VAL A 141 -11.30 3.11 -8.91
C VAL A 141 -12.65 3.41 -9.56
N LYS A 142 -12.69 4.39 -10.48
CA LYS A 142 -13.91 4.74 -11.21
C LYS A 142 -14.48 3.55 -11.99
N ALA A 143 -15.80 3.39 -11.97
CA ALA A 143 -16.49 2.30 -12.67
C ALA A 143 -16.16 2.27 -14.19
N THR A 144 -15.91 3.43 -14.78
CA THR A 144 -15.51 3.57 -16.20
C THR A 144 -14.15 2.94 -16.50
N ILE A 145 -13.19 2.97 -15.57
CA ILE A 145 -11.90 2.28 -15.70
C ILE A 145 -12.09 0.78 -15.46
N LEU A 146 -12.83 0.41 -14.39
CA LEU A 146 -13.09 -0.99 -14.07
C LEU A 146 -13.74 -1.76 -15.22
N SER A 147 -14.71 -1.13 -15.94
CA SER A 147 -15.42 -1.78 -17.04
C SER A 147 -14.54 -2.05 -18.28
N ARG A 148 -13.39 -1.39 -18.39
CA ARG A 148 -12.44 -1.49 -19.52
C ARG A 148 -11.16 -2.23 -19.16
N SER A 149 -11.04 -2.67 -17.91
CA SER A 149 -9.84 -3.30 -17.41
C SER A 149 -10.07 -4.78 -17.09
N HIS A 150 -9.09 -5.60 -17.40
CA HIS A 150 -8.97 -6.92 -16.78
C HIS A 150 -8.41 -6.73 -15.37
N VAL A 151 -9.22 -7.02 -14.35
CA VAL A 151 -8.87 -6.73 -12.94
C VAL A 151 -8.28 -7.97 -12.29
N VAL A 152 -7.09 -7.82 -11.74
CA VAL A 152 -6.40 -8.87 -10.96
C VAL A 152 -6.11 -8.30 -9.57
N THR A 153 -6.55 -9.01 -8.54
CA THR A 153 -6.17 -8.69 -7.16
C THR A 153 -4.92 -9.47 -6.80
N LEU A 154 -3.88 -8.76 -6.36
CA LEU A 154 -2.62 -9.37 -5.98
C LEU A 154 -2.76 -10.08 -4.62
N PRO A 155 -2.14 -11.26 -4.47
CA PRO A 155 -2.12 -11.96 -3.20
C PRO A 155 -1.33 -11.15 -2.17
N GLN A 156 -1.81 -11.20 -0.95
CA GLN A 156 -1.10 -10.64 0.19
C GLN A 156 -0.33 -11.77 0.90
N PRO A 157 0.87 -11.50 1.43
CA PRO A 157 1.57 -12.49 2.23
C PRO A 157 0.79 -12.80 3.52
N SER A 158 0.90 -14.03 4.02
CA SER A 158 0.53 -14.29 5.41
C SER A 158 1.52 -13.59 6.35
N ALA A 159 1.15 -13.41 7.62
CA ALA A 159 2.04 -12.81 8.61
C ALA A 159 3.36 -13.59 8.71
N GLU A 160 3.29 -14.92 8.67
CA GLU A 160 4.47 -15.79 8.73
C GLU A 160 5.35 -15.63 7.48
N GLN A 161 4.76 -15.53 6.29
CA GLN A 161 5.50 -15.32 5.04
C GLN A 161 6.20 -13.96 5.02
N ALA A 162 5.52 -12.91 5.45
CA ALA A 162 6.08 -11.57 5.54
C ALA A 162 7.25 -11.53 6.55
N GLN A 163 7.08 -12.15 7.71
CA GLN A 163 8.11 -12.21 8.75
C GLN A 163 9.31 -13.03 8.30
N ALA A 164 9.10 -14.21 7.73
CA ALA A 164 10.17 -15.06 7.19
C ALA A 164 10.97 -14.33 6.11
N TRP A 165 10.29 -13.62 5.22
CA TRP A 165 10.96 -12.85 4.16
C TRP A 165 11.87 -11.74 4.71
N LEU A 166 11.41 -10.99 5.74
CA LEU A 166 12.24 -9.95 6.37
C LEU A 166 13.45 -10.56 7.08
N ILE A 167 13.29 -11.72 7.73
CA ILE A 167 14.39 -12.39 8.46
C ILE A 167 15.37 -13.03 7.47
N ASP A 168 14.90 -13.87 6.55
CA ASP A 168 15.74 -14.72 5.72
C ASP A 168 16.42 -13.96 4.58
N VAL A 169 15.70 -12.97 4.00
CA VAL A 169 16.20 -12.23 2.83
C VAL A 169 16.85 -10.91 3.24
N HIS A 170 16.28 -10.21 4.23
CA HIS A 170 16.71 -8.87 4.62
C HIS A 170 17.43 -8.82 5.97
N GLN A 171 17.68 -10.00 6.60
CA GLN A 171 18.48 -10.15 7.81
C GLN A 171 17.96 -9.37 9.03
N PHE A 172 16.65 -9.15 9.11
CA PHE A 172 16.03 -8.59 10.31
C PHE A 172 16.15 -9.60 11.47
N SER A 173 16.25 -9.09 12.71
CA SER A 173 15.96 -9.94 13.86
C SER A 173 14.46 -10.28 13.91
N ALA A 174 14.11 -11.36 14.61
CA ALA A 174 12.70 -11.72 14.77
C ALA A 174 11.89 -10.61 15.44
N GLU A 175 12.48 -9.91 16.39
CA GLU A 175 11.88 -8.79 17.10
C GLU A 175 11.69 -7.57 16.18
N GLN A 176 12.70 -7.21 15.39
CA GLN A 176 12.61 -6.13 14.41
C GLN A 176 11.53 -6.41 13.36
N ALA A 177 11.51 -7.62 12.80
CA ALA A 177 10.51 -8.00 11.81
C ALA A 177 9.08 -7.92 12.39
N ALA A 178 8.88 -8.43 13.61
CA ALA A 178 7.58 -8.38 14.27
C ALA A 178 7.13 -6.94 14.58
N ALA A 179 8.01 -6.11 15.13
CA ALA A 179 7.72 -4.71 15.45
C ALA A 179 7.38 -3.90 14.18
N SER A 180 8.21 -4.04 13.15
CA SER A 180 8.05 -3.31 11.90
C SER A 180 6.79 -3.73 11.14
N LEU A 181 6.48 -5.03 11.08
CA LEU A 181 5.23 -5.52 10.50
C LEU A 181 4.01 -5.07 11.31
N ALA A 182 4.08 -5.09 12.64
CA ALA A 182 3.00 -4.61 13.49
C ALA A 182 2.72 -3.11 13.26
N LEU A 183 3.78 -2.30 13.15
CA LEU A 183 3.64 -0.86 12.87
C LEU A 183 3.01 -0.59 11.51
N HIS A 184 3.36 -1.37 10.50
CA HIS A 184 2.93 -1.16 9.11
C HIS A 184 1.80 -2.10 8.67
N HIS A 185 0.97 -2.55 9.61
CA HIS A 185 -0.24 -3.35 9.34
C HIS A 185 0.03 -4.60 8.48
N GLY A 186 1.16 -5.26 8.72
CA GLY A 186 1.57 -6.47 8.00
C GLY A 186 2.15 -6.21 6.61
N ASN A 187 2.41 -4.95 6.23
CA ASN A 187 3.00 -4.61 4.94
C ASN A 187 4.53 -4.82 4.96
N PRO A 188 5.06 -5.85 4.27
CA PRO A 188 6.49 -6.16 4.34
C PRO A 188 7.38 -5.12 3.65
N HIS A 189 6.88 -4.42 2.62
CA HIS A 189 7.65 -3.38 1.93
C HIS A 189 7.83 -2.13 2.79
N GLN A 190 6.76 -1.71 3.48
CA GLN A 190 6.86 -0.60 4.43
C GLN A 190 7.70 -0.99 5.65
N ALA A 191 7.55 -2.22 6.13
CA ALA A 191 8.38 -2.76 7.20
C ALA A 191 9.86 -2.76 6.82
N LEU A 192 10.22 -3.13 5.59
CA LEU A 192 11.59 -3.11 5.09
C LEU A 192 12.18 -1.69 5.05
N ALA A 193 11.38 -0.69 4.71
CA ALA A 193 11.80 0.71 4.67
C ALA A 193 12.07 1.30 6.08
N HIS A 194 11.53 0.66 7.13
CA HIS A 194 11.62 1.14 8.51
C HIS A 194 12.12 0.04 9.48
N PRO A 195 13.39 -0.39 9.37
CA PRO A 195 13.94 -1.48 10.17
C PRO A 195 13.97 -1.18 11.68
N ASP A 196 14.07 0.10 12.06
CA ASP A 196 14.10 0.57 13.45
C ASP A 196 12.72 1.04 13.93
N ALA A 197 11.65 0.49 13.36
CA ALA A 197 10.30 0.84 13.74
C ALA A 197 10.03 0.53 15.21
N PRO A 198 9.38 1.44 15.96
CA PRO A 198 9.03 1.18 17.35
C PRO A 198 7.96 0.08 17.43
N ASP A 199 8.09 -0.85 18.38
CA ASP A 199 7.03 -1.83 18.62
C ASP A 199 5.78 -1.14 19.18
N PRO A 200 4.66 -1.11 18.43
CA PRO A 200 3.46 -0.41 18.88
C PRO A 200 2.86 -1.00 20.14
N LEU A 201 3.12 -2.27 20.43
CA LEU A 201 2.59 -2.94 21.62
C LEU A 201 3.50 -2.85 22.85
N ALA A 202 4.73 -2.34 22.73
CA ALA A 202 5.67 -2.22 23.86
C ALA A 202 5.11 -1.36 25.00
N HIS A 203 4.32 -0.33 24.70
CA HIS A 203 3.73 0.62 25.66
C HIS A 203 2.21 0.72 25.54
N ILE A 204 1.56 -0.39 25.19
CA ILE A 204 0.10 -0.46 25.04
C ILE A 204 -0.64 -0.18 26.36
N ASP A 205 -0.02 -0.53 27.48
CA ASP A 205 -0.51 -0.23 28.83
C ASP A 205 -0.72 1.27 29.06
N LEU A 206 0.18 2.11 28.55
CA LEU A 206 0.04 3.56 28.66
C LEU A 206 -1.17 4.10 27.87
N LEU A 207 -1.44 3.54 26.67
CA LEU A 207 -2.62 3.89 25.90
C LEU A 207 -3.90 3.43 26.61
N ILE A 208 -3.95 2.21 27.12
CA ILE A 208 -5.10 1.68 27.85
C ILE A 208 -5.39 2.56 29.08
N ALA A 209 -4.36 2.91 29.84
CA ALA A 209 -4.48 3.79 30.99
C ALA A 209 -5.00 5.19 30.58
N TYR A 210 -4.50 5.73 29.46
CA TYR A 210 -4.94 7.01 28.91
C TYR A 210 -6.42 6.97 28.47
N LEU A 211 -6.84 5.95 27.77
CA LEU A 211 -8.23 5.80 27.29
C LEU A 211 -9.22 5.65 28.44
N ARG A 212 -8.80 5.04 29.56
CA ARG A 212 -9.62 4.91 30.76
C ARG A 212 -9.70 6.18 31.60
N GLN A 213 -8.57 6.85 31.82
CA GLN A 213 -8.46 8.01 32.69
C GLN A 213 -7.54 9.09 32.07
N PRO A 214 -7.99 9.84 31.05
CA PRO A 214 -7.15 10.78 30.32
C PRO A 214 -6.48 11.84 31.19
N GLN A 215 -7.19 12.27 32.22
CA GLN A 215 -6.69 13.33 33.13
C GLN A 215 -5.49 12.89 33.99
N ARG A 216 -5.26 11.58 34.12
CA ARG A 216 -4.16 11.02 34.93
C ARG A 216 -3.05 10.40 34.11
N ALA A 217 -3.22 10.28 32.80
CA ALA A 217 -2.34 9.49 31.94
C ALA A 217 -1.46 10.35 31.03
N THR A 218 -0.84 11.42 31.55
CA THR A 218 0.12 12.27 30.83
C THR A 218 1.33 11.50 30.31
N ALA A 219 1.67 10.36 30.95
CA ALA A 219 2.79 9.52 30.55
C ALA A 219 2.70 9.04 29.09
N TYR A 220 1.48 8.76 28.60
CA TYR A 220 1.27 8.38 27.21
C TYR A 220 1.62 9.52 26.23
N LEU A 221 1.16 10.74 26.52
CA LEU A 221 1.47 11.92 25.69
C LEU A 221 2.97 12.21 25.65
N HIS A 222 3.67 12.05 26.79
CA HIS A 222 5.14 12.16 26.84
C HIS A 222 5.85 11.02 26.10
N HIS A 223 5.27 9.81 26.07
CA HIS A 223 5.80 8.73 25.26
C HIS A 223 5.73 9.06 23.78
N LEU A 224 4.59 9.59 23.31
CA LEU A 224 4.42 10.00 21.92
C LEU A 224 5.42 11.06 21.46
N ASP A 225 5.90 11.93 22.36
CA ASP A 225 6.93 12.94 22.06
C ASP A 225 8.30 12.35 21.70
N ARG A 226 8.53 11.08 22.02
CA ARG A 226 9.78 10.39 21.72
C ARG A 226 9.77 9.65 20.39
N LEU A 227 8.59 9.51 19.78
CA LEU A 227 8.44 8.86 18.49
C LEU A 227 8.72 9.84 17.35
N LYS A 228 9.15 9.31 16.21
CA LYS A 228 9.29 10.12 14.99
C LYS A 228 7.89 10.52 14.50
N ASP A 229 7.74 11.74 14.03
CA ASP A 229 6.48 12.26 13.48
C ASP A 229 5.93 11.38 12.36
N SER A 230 6.80 10.79 11.53
CA SER A 230 6.43 9.88 10.44
C SER A 230 5.72 8.62 10.90
N ASP A 231 6.09 8.10 12.08
CA ASP A 231 5.67 6.80 12.57
C ASP A 231 4.46 6.91 13.51
N LEU A 232 4.19 8.11 14.02
CA LEU A 232 3.25 8.35 15.10
C LEU A 232 1.81 7.94 14.77
N ASN A 233 1.37 8.23 13.55
CA ASN A 233 0.02 7.88 13.11
C ASN A 233 -0.15 6.36 12.98
N ASP A 234 0.82 5.70 12.35
CA ASP A 234 0.80 4.25 12.16
C ASP A 234 0.95 3.53 13.50
N TYR A 235 1.76 4.07 14.41
CA TYR A 235 1.91 3.59 15.77
C TYR A 235 0.58 3.56 16.54
N LEU A 236 -0.14 4.69 16.53
CA LEU A 236 -1.44 4.80 17.18
C LEU A 236 -2.51 3.92 16.53
N GLN A 237 -2.54 3.87 15.22
CA GLN A 237 -3.48 3.02 14.50
C GLN A 237 -3.26 1.55 14.83
N SER A 238 -2.01 1.07 14.83
CA SER A 238 -1.68 -0.31 15.18
C SER A 238 -2.07 -0.67 16.61
N GLN A 239 -1.87 0.25 17.56
CA GLN A 239 -2.33 0.05 18.94
C GLN A 239 -3.85 -0.06 19.03
N LEU A 240 -4.58 0.83 18.36
CA LEU A 240 -6.05 0.81 18.35
C LEU A 240 -6.61 -0.43 17.65
N GLU A 241 -6.02 -0.85 16.53
CA GLU A 241 -6.41 -2.10 15.86
C GLU A 241 -6.24 -3.31 16.75
N ALA A 242 -5.12 -3.42 17.47
CA ALA A 242 -4.90 -4.51 18.41
C ALA A 242 -5.97 -4.53 19.52
N ILE A 243 -6.30 -3.36 20.08
CA ILE A 243 -7.35 -3.23 21.11
C ILE A 243 -8.73 -3.59 20.54
N ILE A 244 -9.09 -3.06 19.38
CA ILE A 244 -10.40 -3.30 18.74
C ILE A 244 -10.55 -4.77 18.37
N SER A 245 -9.52 -5.38 17.77
CA SER A 245 -9.51 -6.80 17.38
C SER A 245 -9.65 -7.71 18.59
N CYS A 246 -8.94 -7.41 19.68
CA CYS A 246 -9.05 -8.17 20.93
C CYS A 246 -10.48 -8.10 21.50
N ARG A 247 -11.14 -6.95 21.40
CA ARG A 247 -12.52 -6.74 21.87
C ARG A 247 -13.58 -7.42 21.01
N GLN A 248 -13.42 -7.42 19.68
CA GLN A 248 -14.44 -7.89 18.73
C GLN A 248 -14.34 -9.37 18.40
N LEU A 249 -13.12 -9.86 18.23
CA LEU A 249 -12.90 -11.18 17.62
C LEU A 249 -12.53 -12.26 18.65
N ASN A 250 -12.37 -11.91 19.93
CA ASN A 250 -11.75 -12.81 20.94
C ASN A 250 -10.40 -13.39 20.45
N ASN A 251 -9.85 -12.80 19.40
CA ASN A 251 -8.61 -13.21 18.75
C ASN A 251 -7.49 -12.42 19.41
N SER A 252 -6.97 -13.01 20.46
CA SER A 252 -6.18 -12.25 21.40
C SER A 252 -4.72 -12.24 20.98
N GLU A 253 -4.23 -11.08 20.67
CA GLU A 253 -2.80 -10.79 20.83
C GLU A 253 -2.39 -11.22 22.26
N PRO A 254 -1.49 -12.18 22.41
CA PRO A 254 -1.15 -12.73 23.75
C PRO A 254 -0.73 -11.66 24.75
N ARG A 255 -0.08 -10.59 24.28
CA ARG A 255 0.35 -9.44 25.11
C ARG A 255 -0.81 -8.62 25.67
N LEU A 256 -2.02 -8.73 25.12
CA LEU A 256 -3.21 -8.03 25.59
C LEU A 256 -4.05 -8.84 26.59
N HIS A 257 -3.77 -10.14 26.78
CA HIS A 257 -4.56 -10.99 27.69
C HIS A 257 -4.59 -10.47 29.12
N GLN A 258 -3.50 -9.92 29.60
CA GLN A 258 -3.41 -9.37 30.96
C GLN A 258 -4.30 -8.13 31.17
N TYR A 259 -4.75 -7.48 30.11
CA TYR A 259 -5.57 -6.26 30.15
C TYR A 259 -7.05 -6.49 29.84
N GLN A 260 -7.53 -7.74 29.79
CA GLN A 260 -8.89 -8.06 29.35
C GLN A 260 -9.99 -7.27 30.09
N SER A 261 -9.89 -7.16 31.43
CA SER A 261 -10.87 -6.40 32.22
C SER A 261 -10.86 -4.90 31.87
N ASP A 262 -9.68 -4.35 31.62
CA ASP A 262 -9.50 -2.94 31.25
C ASP A 262 -10.02 -2.66 29.85
N LEU A 263 -9.75 -3.58 28.92
CA LEU A 263 -10.24 -3.49 27.56
C LEU A 263 -11.76 -3.58 27.49
N GLN A 264 -12.40 -4.41 28.30
CA GLN A 264 -13.85 -4.52 28.36
C GLN A 264 -14.54 -3.22 28.83
N ALA A 265 -13.86 -2.41 29.61
CA ALA A 265 -14.37 -1.14 30.11
C ALA A 265 -14.26 0.01 29.06
N LEU A 266 -13.55 -0.20 27.95
CA LEU A 266 -13.41 0.81 26.90
C LEU A 266 -14.65 0.86 25.99
N ASP A 267 -15.05 2.04 25.56
CA ASP A 267 -16.13 2.22 24.58
C ASP A 267 -15.62 1.95 23.16
N LEU A 268 -16.18 0.92 22.52
CA LEU A 268 -15.84 0.53 21.15
C LEU A 268 -16.16 1.61 20.11
N ASN A 269 -17.28 2.31 20.24
CA ASN A 269 -17.66 3.36 19.30
C ASN A 269 -16.63 4.49 19.32
N ARG A 270 -16.16 4.84 20.51
CA ARG A 270 -15.11 5.82 20.69
C ARG A 270 -13.78 5.38 20.07
N LEU A 271 -13.38 4.12 20.22
CA LEU A 271 -12.17 3.57 19.58
C LEU A 271 -12.28 3.62 18.06
N HIS A 272 -13.41 3.22 17.49
CA HIS A 272 -13.64 3.29 16.06
C HIS A 272 -13.65 4.73 15.53
N THR A 273 -14.25 5.66 16.27
CA THR A 273 -14.24 7.08 15.90
C THR A 273 -12.81 7.63 15.88
N LEU A 274 -12.02 7.33 16.91
CA LEU A 274 -10.62 7.74 16.98
C LEU A 274 -9.81 7.16 15.82
N TYR A 275 -9.98 5.86 15.55
CA TYR A 275 -9.32 5.19 14.44
C TYR A 275 -9.67 5.82 13.07
N ALA A 276 -10.95 6.07 12.83
CA ALA A 276 -11.41 6.70 11.59
C ALA A 276 -10.80 8.10 11.39
N ARG A 277 -10.77 8.92 12.44
CA ARG A 277 -10.15 10.26 12.39
C ARG A 277 -8.65 10.22 12.15
N LEU A 278 -7.92 9.27 12.75
CA LEU A 278 -6.50 9.04 12.46
C LEU A 278 -6.28 8.62 11.00
N SER A 279 -7.16 7.78 10.46
CA SER A 279 -7.10 7.36 9.06
C SER A 279 -7.33 8.52 8.08
N GLU A 280 -8.11 9.53 8.45
CA GLU A 280 -8.29 10.75 7.66
C GLU A 280 -7.04 11.64 7.64
N LEU A 281 -6.22 11.62 8.70
CA LEU A 281 -4.97 12.38 8.75
C LEU A 281 -3.89 11.83 7.81
N ARG A 282 -4.02 10.59 7.35
CA ARG A 282 -3.13 9.96 6.34
C ARG A 282 -3.25 10.56 4.94
N ARG A 283 -4.26 11.38 4.66
CA ARG A 283 -4.44 11.99 3.33
C ARG A 283 -3.33 13.01 3.04
N PRO A 284 -2.69 12.95 1.84
CA PRO A 284 -1.54 13.79 1.49
C PRO A 284 -1.80 15.29 1.63
N GLU A 285 -3.05 15.71 1.48
CA GLU A 285 -3.48 17.11 1.57
C GLU A 285 -3.30 17.74 2.96
N ARG A 286 -3.13 16.91 4.01
CA ARG A 286 -3.03 17.37 5.42
C ARG A 286 -1.64 17.17 6.04
N GLN A 287 -0.66 16.67 5.30
CA GLN A 287 0.67 16.39 5.84
C GLN A 287 1.57 17.61 6.10
N GLN A 288 1.11 18.82 5.82
CA GLN A 288 1.94 20.04 5.90
C GLN A 288 2.05 20.70 7.28
N ILE A 289 1.33 20.24 8.29
CA ILE A 289 1.37 20.82 9.64
C ILE A 289 1.71 19.68 10.60
N GLY A 290 2.69 19.90 11.51
CA GLY A 290 3.24 18.90 12.43
C GLY A 290 2.22 17.88 12.95
N GLN A 291 2.33 16.66 12.47
CA GLN A 291 1.38 15.56 12.73
C GLN A 291 1.19 15.31 14.24
N THR A 292 2.26 15.42 15.01
CA THR A 292 2.24 15.24 16.47
C THR A 292 1.23 16.15 17.16
N LEU A 293 1.17 17.44 16.77
CA LEU A 293 0.25 18.38 17.39
C LEU A 293 -1.21 18.01 17.08
N HIS A 294 -1.51 17.65 15.83
CA HIS A 294 -2.86 17.24 15.41
C HIS A 294 -3.31 15.94 16.10
N ILE A 295 -2.43 14.97 16.22
CA ILE A 295 -2.73 13.70 16.89
C ILE A 295 -2.99 13.92 18.38
N LYS A 296 -2.18 14.75 19.05
CA LYS A 296 -2.41 15.10 20.45
C LYS A 296 -3.71 15.87 20.66
N ALA A 297 -4.02 16.82 19.78
CA ALA A 297 -5.30 17.53 19.82
C ALA A 297 -6.48 16.56 19.65
N LEU A 298 -6.39 15.63 18.71
CA LEU A 298 -7.39 14.59 18.49
C LEU A 298 -7.59 13.68 19.70
N LEU A 299 -6.50 13.28 20.36
CA LEU A 299 -6.55 12.48 21.57
C LEU A 299 -7.22 13.25 22.72
N LEU A 300 -6.91 14.53 22.88
CA LEU A 300 -7.52 15.39 23.91
C LEU A 300 -9.02 15.64 23.64
N GLU A 301 -9.40 15.91 22.38
CA GLU A 301 -10.81 16.08 22.00
C GLU A 301 -11.65 14.81 22.24
N THR A 302 -11.10 13.63 21.87
CA THR A 302 -11.82 12.38 22.10
C THR A 302 -11.93 12.00 23.57
N CYS A 303 -11.13 12.61 24.43
CA CYS A 303 -11.15 12.40 25.88
C CYS A 303 -12.09 13.36 26.64
N ASP A 304 -12.51 14.45 26.02
CA ASP A 304 -13.49 15.37 26.64
C ASP A 304 -14.91 14.81 26.45
N LYS A 305 -15.50 14.34 27.57
CA LYS A 305 -16.87 13.76 27.60
C LYS A 305 -17.97 14.70 27.10
N ARG A 306 -17.68 15.99 26.92
CA ARG A 306 -18.66 17.01 26.49
C ARG A 306 -18.94 17.03 24.99
N ASN A 307 -18.12 16.36 24.15
CA ASN A 307 -18.26 16.36 22.70
C ASN A 307 -18.96 15.11 22.11
N LEU A 308 -19.56 14.26 22.94
CA LEU A 308 -20.21 13.00 22.51
C LEU A 308 -21.75 13.07 22.57
N GLU A 309 -22.35 14.23 22.81
CA GLU A 309 -23.82 14.46 22.84
C GLU A 309 -24.31 15.37 21.69
N LEU A 310 -23.61 15.38 20.52
CA LEU A 310 -24.12 16.07 19.32
C LEU A 310 -24.22 15.11 18.15
#